data_fa621d6b3f0ebc7e29ef419c1ee9eaf2
#
_entry.id   fa621d6b3f0ebc7e29ef419c1ee9eaf2
#
_cell.length_a   1.000
_cell.length_b   1.000
_cell.length_c   1.000
_cell.angle_alpha   90.00
_cell.angle_beta   90.00
_cell.angle_gamma   90.00
#
_symmetry.space_group_name_H-M   'P 1'
#
loop_
_entity.id
_entity.type
_entity.pdbx_description
1 polymer ?
#
loop_
_entity_poly.entity_id
_entity_poly.type
_entity_poly.pdbx_seq_one_letter_code
_entity_poly.pdbx_strand_id
1 'polypeptide(L)'
;MTIWEISEKADYIAQRHRRLQDQWHIYCNSLVQGITLSKARLHHAMSCAPDKELCFVLFEHFRIYVTLADGFNSHTIEYYVETKDGEDKQRIAQAQLSIDGMIDGKVNIRDREQVLEHYLEKIAGVYDSSYTAIENNVPVNLSQLVKGQSPVA
;
A
#
# COMPACT_ATOMS: atom_id res chain seq x y z
N MET A 1 -30.80 25.05 -9.23
CA MET A 1 -29.41 25.26 -8.85
C MET A 1 -28.77 26.25 -9.81
N THR A 2 -28.14 27.26 -9.26
CA THR A 2 -27.51 28.31 -10.07
C THR A 2 -26.09 27.91 -10.44
N ILE A 3 -25.55 28.62 -11.45
CA ILE A 3 -24.12 28.44 -11.85
C ILE A 3 -23.19 28.68 -10.65
N TRP A 4 -23.53 29.65 -9.81
CA TRP A 4 -22.66 29.98 -8.65
C TRP A 4 -22.69 28.90 -7.58
N GLU A 5 -23.83 28.27 -7.35
CA GLU A 5 -23.93 27.14 -6.44
C GLU A 5 -23.13 25.94 -6.95
N ILE A 6 -23.21 25.67 -8.24
CA ILE A 6 -22.41 24.60 -8.86
C ILE A 6 -20.93 24.92 -8.79
N SER A 7 -20.56 26.20 -9.02
CA SER A 7 -19.18 26.64 -8.97
C SER A 7 -18.57 26.43 -7.57
N GLU A 8 -19.31 26.76 -6.53
CA GLU A 8 -18.85 26.53 -5.15
C GLU A 8 -18.62 25.04 -4.85
N LYS A 9 -19.57 24.22 -5.29
CA LYS A 9 -19.44 22.77 -5.11
C LYS A 9 -18.28 22.22 -5.91
N ALA A 10 -18.10 22.68 -7.14
CA ALA A 10 -17.00 22.24 -8.00
C ALA A 10 -15.64 22.59 -7.38
N ASP A 11 -15.50 23.80 -6.85
CA ASP A 11 -14.26 24.21 -6.19
C ASP A 11 -13.97 23.35 -4.95
N TYR A 12 -14.98 23.10 -4.14
CA TYR A 12 -14.83 22.24 -2.96
C TYR A 12 -14.39 20.83 -3.36
N ILE A 13 -15.05 20.25 -4.35
CA ILE A 13 -14.72 18.91 -4.85
C ILE A 13 -13.28 18.87 -5.38
N ALA A 14 -12.91 19.85 -6.19
CA ALA A 14 -11.58 19.92 -6.77
C ALA A 14 -10.49 20.05 -5.71
N GLN A 15 -10.71 20.86 -4.68
CA GLN A 15 -9.79 21.04 -3.59
C GLN A 15 -9.61 19.76 -2.77
N ARG A 16 -10.71 19.08 -2.48
CA ARG A 16 -10.66 17.81 -1.73
C ARG A 16 -9.97 16.72 -2.53
N HIS A 17 -10.24 16.64 -3.82
CA HIS A 17 -9.60 15.68 -4.69
C HIS A 17 -8.09 15.91 -4.76
N ARG A 18 -7.69 17.16 -4.94
CA ARG A 18 -6.26 17.53 -4.99
C ARG A 18 -5.57 17.20 -3.68
N ARG A 19 -6.22 17.49 -2.55
CA ARG A 19 -5.66 17.20 -1.24
C ARG A 19 -5.45 15.71 -1.04
N LEU A 20 -6.40 14.88 -1.46
CA LEU A 20 -6.25 13.44 -1.38
C LEU A 20 -5.08 12.95 -2.23
N GLN A 21 -4.94 13.47 -3.45
CA GLN A 21 -3.81 13.13 -4.31
C GLN A 21 -2.48 13.55 -3.69
N ASP A 22 -2.43 14.73 -3.10
CA ASP A 22 -1.22 15.20 -2.41
C ASP A 22 -0.86 14.30 -1.23
N GLN A 23 -1.85 13.90 -0.43
CA GLN A 23 -1.63 13.00 0.70
C GLN A 23 -1.13 11.63 0.22
N TRP A 24 -1.70 11.12 -0.87
CA TRP A 24 -1.24 9.87 -1.47
C TRP A 24 0.23 9.97 -1.91
N HIS A 25 0.60 11.06 -2.57
CA HIS A 25 2.00 11.28 -3.01
C HIS A 25 2.95 11.37 -1.82
N ILE A 26 2.55 12.05 -0.74
CA ILE A 26 3.35 12.14 0.48
C ILE A 26 3.57 10.75 1.08
N TYR A 27 2.50 9.95 1.15
CA TYR A 27 2.60 8.58 1.62
C TYR A 27 3.58 7.76 0.77
N CYS A 28 3.45 7.83 -0.55
CA CYS A 28 4.34 7.12 -1.46
C CYS A 28 5.80 7.50 -1.24
N ASN A 29 6.08 8.79 -1.14
CA ASN A 29 7.44 9.28 -0.90
C ASN A 29 7.98 8.80 0.45
N SER A 30 7.17 8.84 1.49
CA SER A 30 7.58 8.37 2.82
C SER A 30 7.89 6.88 2.82
N LEU A 31 7.08 6.08 2.13
CA LEU A 31 7.29 4.65 2.05
C LEU A 31 8.57 4.32 1.28
N VAL A 32 8.76 4.95 0.12
CA VAL A 32 9.96 4.76 -0.70
C VAL A 32 11.21 5.12 0.09
N GLN A 33 11.19 6.27 0.77
CA GLN A 33 12.32 6.70 1.59
C GLN A 33 12.56 5.76 2.77
N GLY A 34 11.48 5.33 3.42
CA GLY A 34 11.58 4.38 4.52
C GLY A 34 12.29 3.10 4.13
N ILE A 35 11.90 2.53 2.99
CA ILE A 35 12.50 1.31 2.47
C ILE A 35 13.95 1.55 2.03
N THR A 36 14.19 2.62 1.26
CA THR A 36 15.50 2.91 0.68
C THR A 36 16.54 3.24 1.74
N LEU A 37 16.14 3.98 2.78
CA LEU A 37 17.05 4.45 3.82
C LEU A 37 17.13 3.52 5.03
N SER A 38 16.33 2.45 5.05
CA SER A 38 16.35 1.50 6.15
C SER A 38 17.68 0.75 6.21
N LYS A 39 18.21 0.60 7.41
CA LYS A 39 19.40 -0.23 7.66
C LYS A 39 19.04 -1.69 7.86
N ALA A 40 17.76 -2.00 8.03
CA ALA A 40 17.29 -3.37 8.15
C ALA A 40 17.40 -4.08 6.81
N ARG A 41 17.68 -5.37 6.84
CA ARG A 41 17.81 -6.19 5.64
C ARG A 41 16.45 -6.75 5.25
N LEU A 42 15.68 -5.95 4.56
CA LEU A 42 14.30 -6.30 4.20
C LEU A 42 14.22 -7.05 2.87
N HIS A 43 15.30 -7.03 2.10
CA HIS A 43 15.35 -7.65 0.77
C HIS A 43 14.26 -7.14 -0.17
N HIS A 44 13.98 -5.85 -0.04
CA HIS A 44 13.07 -5.09 -0.87
C HIS A 44 13.85 -4.25 -1.87
N ALA A 45 13.40 -4.24 -3.11
CA ALA A 45 13.94 -3.35 -4.13
C ALA A 45 12.79 -2.66 -4.84
N MET A 46 12.94 -1.38 -5.12
CA MET A 46 11.94 -0.67 -5.90
C MET A 46 12.02 -1.13 -7.36
N SER A 47 10.89 -1.57 -7.91
CA SER A 47 10.82 -2.02 -9.29
C SER A 47 10.35 -0.92 -10.22
N CYS A 48 9.29 -0.22 -9.85
CA CYS A 48 8.74 0.88 -10.63
C CYS A 48 7.93 1.78 -9.72
N ALA A 49 7.79 3.03 -10.13
CA ALA A 49 6.97 4.00 -9.41
C ALA A 49 6.16 4.81 -10.42
N PRO A 50 5.19 4.18 -11.09
CA PRO A 50 4.26 4.95 -11.90
C PRO A 50 3.42 5.86 -11.01
N ASP A 51 2.80 6.86 -11.58
CA ASP A 51 2.11 7.93 -10.85
C ASP A 51 1.05 7.46 -9.85
N LYS A 52 0.49 6.28 -10.05
CA LYS A 52 -0.65 5.80 -9.26
C LYS A 52 -0.39 4.54 -8.48
N GLU A 53 0.78 3.95 -8.60
CA GLU A 53 1.04 2.63 -8.05
C GLU A 53 2.51 2.48 -7.72
N LEU A 54 2.78 1.95 -6.53
CA LEU A 54 4.14 1.55 -6.16
C LEU A 54 4.29 0.06 -6.37
N CYS A 55 5.46 -0.34 -6.85
CA CYS A 55 5.79 -1.74 -7.04
C CYS A 55 7.17 -2.02 -6.46
N PHE A 56 7.24 -2.98 -5.57
CA PHE A 56 8.50 -3.43 -4.98
C PHE A 56 8.72 -4.90 -5.30
N VAL A 57 9.97 -5.30 -5.42
CA VAL A 57 10.34 -6.71 -5.58
C VAL A 57 10.93 -7.19 -4.26
N LEU A 58 10.36 -8.27 -3.72
CA LEU A 58 10.78 -8.88 -2.46
C LEU A 58 11.44 -10.22 -2.76
N PHE A 59 12.66 -10.41 -2.26
CA PHE A 59 13.45 -11.61 -2.48
C PHE A 59 13.68 -11.95 -3.95
N GLU A 60 13.69 -10.94 -4.81
CA GLU A 60 13.83 -11.10 -6.27
C GLU A 60 12.75 -12.01 -6.88
N HIS A 61 11.67 -12.25 -6.16
CA HIS A 61 10.64 -13.20 -6.57
C HIS A 61 9.22 -12.64 -6.48
N PHE A 62 8.84 -12.08 -5.33
CA PHE A 62 7.49 -11.54 -5.15
C PHE A 62 7.44 -10.08 -5.55
N ARG A 63 6.33 -9.66 -6.14
CA ARG A 63 6.06 -8.26 -6.39
C ARG A 63 4.99 -7.80 -5.42
N ILE A 64 5.29 -6.71 -4.73
CA ILE A 64 4.34 -6.08 -3.81
C ILE A 64 3.86 -4.80 -4.48
N TYR A 65 2.55 -4.67 -4.63
CA TYR A 65 1.93 -3.46 -5.17
C TYR A 65 1.21 -2.72 -4.07
N VAL A 66 1.41 -1.42 -4.02
CA VAL A 66 0.70 -0.53 -3.10
C VAL A 66 0.00 0.50 -3.95
N THR A 67 -1.31 0.53 -3.91
CA THR A 67 -2.10 1.36 -4.80
C THR A 67 -3.27 2.00 -4.06
N LEU A 68 -3.65 3.19 -4.51
CA LEU A 68 -4.89 3.80 -4.07
C LEU A 68 -6.03 3.18 -4.88
N ALA A 69 -7.05 2.68 -4.19
CA ALA A 69 -8.15 1.99 -4.86
C ALA A 69 -8.85 2.90 -5.87
N ASP A 70 -9.36 2.27 -6.93
CA ASP A 70 -10.08 2.99 -7.98
C ASP A 70 -11.34 3.65 -7.44
N GLY A 71 -11.75 4.71 -8.09
CA GLY A 71 -12.95 5.45 -7.76
C GLY A 71 -12.62 6.87 -7.36
N PHE A 72 -13.58 7.76 -7.60
CA PHE A 72 -13.43 9.15 -7.22
C PHE A 72 -13.57 9.29 -5.71
N ASN A 73 -12.65 10.02 -5.09
CA ASN A 73 -12.61 10.21 -3.63
C ASN A 73 -12.39 8.90 -2.86
N SER A 74 -11.67 7.95 -3.45
CA SER A 74 -11.30 6.74 -2.74
C SER A 74 -10.16 7.02 -1.76
N HIS A 75 -10.35 6.64 -0.51
CA HIS A 75 -9.36 6.80 0.56
C HIS A 75 -8.73 5.47 0.96
N THR A 76 -9.00 4.41 0.22
CA THR A 76 -8.52 3.07 0.55
C THR A 76 -7.21 2.79 -0.15
N ILE A 77 -6.19 2.43 0.62
CA ILE A 77 -4.91 1.95 0.11
C ILE A 77 -4.99 0.42 0.09
N GLU A 78 -4.62 -0.17 -1.03
CA GLU A 78 -4.65 -1.62 -1.20
C GLU A 78 -3.25 -2.17 -1.39
N TYR A 79 -2.98 -3.31 -0.76
CA TYR A 79 -1.70 -3.99 -0.81
C TYR A 79 -1.89 -5.33 -1.49
N TYR A 80 -1.14 -5.56 -2.57
CA TYR A 80 -1.22 -6.78 -3.36
C TYR A 80 0.14 -7.48 -3.37
N VAL A 81 0.10 -8.80 -3.49
CA VAL A 81 1.30 -9.60 -3.75
C VAL A 81 1.07 -10.45 -5.00
N GLU A 82 2.12 -10.61 -5.77
CA GLU A 82 2.09 -11.36 -7.03
C GLU A 82 3.38 -12.14 -7.15
N THR A 83 3.32 -13.34 -7.73
CA THR A 83 4.52 -14.11 -8.03
C THR A 83 5.23 -13.52 -9.25
N LYS A 84 6.50 -13.90 -9.44
CA LYS A 84 7.33 -13.37 -10.51
C LYS A 84 6.74 -13.60 -11.91
N ASP A 85 6.00 -14.67 -12.09
CA ASP A 85 5.36 -15.02 -13.36
C ASP A 85 4.02 -14.32 -13.58
N GLY A 86 3.55 -13.57 -12.59
CA GLY A 86 2.36 -12.73 -12.72
C GLY A 86 1.03 -13.44 -12.72
N GLU A 87 1.00 -14.73 -12.39
CA GLU A 87 -0.23 -15.51 -12.46
C GLU A 87 -1.18 -15.28 -11.30
N ASP A 88 -0.65 -14.92 -10.11
CA ASP A 88 -1.46 -14.79 -8.90
C ASP A 88 -1.25 -13.44 -8.23
N LYS A 89 -1.98 -12.42 -8.66
CA LYS A 89 -1.99 -11.13 -7.97
C LYS A 89 -3.16 -11.13 -7.00
N GLN A 90 -2.86 -11.05 -5.70
CA GLN A 90 -3.87 -11.13 -4.65
C GLN A 90 -3.75 -9.96 -3.69
N ARG A 91 -4.91 -9.42 -3.30
CA ARG A 91 -4.95 -8.40 -2.26
C ARG A 91 -4.77 -9.06 -0.90
N ILE A 92 -3.75 -8.63 -0.17
CA ILE A 92 -3.44 -9.21 1.15
C ILE A 92 -3.81 -8.28 2.30
N ALA A 93 -4.00 -7.00 2.04
CA ALA A 93 -4.34 -6.04 3.09
C ALA A 93 -4.91 -4.78 2.49
N GLN A 94 -5.46 -3.92 3.34
CA GLN A 94 -5.90 -2.59 2.98
C GLN A 94 -5.76 -1.64 4.16
N ALA A 95 -5.75 -0.35 3.90
CA ALA A 95 -5.66 0.68 4.91
C ALA A 95 -6.50 1.89 4.47
N GLN A 96 -6.82 2.76 5.41
CA GLN A 96 -7.59 3.97 5.14
C GLN A 96 -6.72 5.20 5.30
N LEU A 97 -6.70 6.04 4.27
CA LEU A 97 -5.97 7.30 4.26
C LEU A 97 -6.94 8.43 4.53
N SER A 98 -6.77 9.14 5.65
CA SER A 98 -7.63 10.26 5.97
C SER A 98 -7.17 11.53 5.25
N ILE A 99 -8.06 12.49 5.16
CA ILE A 99 -7.74 13.80 4.55
C ILE A 99 -6.73 14.58 5.40
N ASP A 100 -6.58 14.19 6.67
CA ASP A 100 -5.61 14.80 7.59
C ASP A 100 -4.20 14.24 7.42
N GLY A 101 -4.02 13.23 6.57
CA GLY A 101 -2.72 12.60 6.39
C GLY A 101 -2.40 11.55 7.44
N MET A 102 -3.42 10.87 7.94
CA MET A 102 -3.25 9.76 8.87
C MET A 102 -3.70 8.46 8.20
N ILE A 103 -3.01 7.38 8.47
CA ILE A 103 -3.39 6.05 7.99
C ILE A 103 -3.97 5.26 9.16
N ASP A 104 -5.15 4.70 8.95
CA ASP A 104 -5.88 3.92 9.95
C ASP A 104 -6.05 4.69 11.27
N GLY A 105 -6.06 6.02 11.18
CA GLY A 105 -6.23 6.91 12.32
C GLY A 105 -5.05 6.98 13.28
N LYS A 106 -3.92 6.37 12.94
CA LYS A 106 -2.79 6.28 13.88
C LYS A 106 -1.41 6.55 13.29
N VAL A 107 -1.23 6.41 11.99
CA VAL A 107 0.07 6.57 11.34
C VAL A 107 0.12 7.89 10.59
N ASN A 108 1.10 8.73 10.91
CA ASN A 108 1.32 9.98 10.21
C ASN A 108 2.11 9.70 8.93
N ILE A 109 1.54 10.04 7.76
CA ILE A 109 2.18 9.78 6.46
C ILE A 109 3.49 10.53 6.27
N ARG A 110 3.76 11.56 7.06
CA ARG A 110 5.01 12.32 6.99
C ARG A 110 6.13 11.68 7.80
N ASP A 111 5.80 10.73 8.67
CA ASP A 111 6.78 10.01 9.47
C ASP A 111 7.12 8.70 8.77
N ARG A 112 8.25 8.69 8.06
CA ARG A 112 8.64 7.54 7.24
C ARG A 112 8.89 6.26 8.04
N GLU A 113 9.30 6.39 9.31
CA GLU A 113 9.49 5.20 10.15
C GLU A 113 8.14 4.56 10.51
N GLN A 114 7.15 5.37 10.87
CA GLN A 114 5.80 4.88 11.14
C GLN A 114 5.18 4.28 9.88
N VAL A 115 5.37 4.93 8.73
CA VAL A 115 4.86 4.45 7.45
C VAL A 115 5.48 3.09 7.11
N LEU A 116 6.80 2.96 7.29
CA LEU A 116 7.49 1.71 7.01
C LEU A 116 7.01 0.58 7.92
N GLU A 117 6.91 0.84 9.22
CA GLU A 117 6.43 -0.16 10.17
C GLU A 117 5.01 -0.62 9.84
N HIS A 118 4.13 0.31 9.53
CA HIS A 118 2.76 0.02 9.13
C HIS A 118 2.72 -0.83 7.86
N TYR A 119 3.50 -0.46 6.86
CA TYR A 119 3.59 -1.21 5.61
C TYR A 119 4.08 -2.64 5.87
N LEU A 120 5.13 -2.80 6.67
CA LEU A 120 5.68 -4.13 6.97
C LEU A 120 4.67 -4.99 7.72
N GLU A 121 3.85 -4.42 8.58
CA GLU A 121 2.76 -5.15 9.21
C GLU A 121 1.74 -5.65 8.19
N LYS A 122 1.42 -4.81 7.19
CA LYS A 122 0.45 -5.19 6.14
C LYS A 122 0.96 -6.33 5.27
N ILE A 123 2.25 -6.42 5.04
CA ILE A 123 2.84 -7.48 4.21
C ILE A 123 3.54 -8.57 5.02
N ALA A 124 3.45 -8.51 6.35
CA ALA A 124 4.15 -9.47 7.23
C ALA A 124 3.82 -10.93 6.90
N GLY A 125 2.61 -11.21 6.43
CA GLY A 125 2.21 -12.55 6.03
C GLY A 125 3.10 -13.15 4.94
N VAL A 126 3.61 -12.32 4.03
CA VAL A 126 4.52 -12.80 2.98
C VAL A 126 5.83 -13.32 3.61
N TYR A 127 6.39 -12.56 4.55
CA TYR A 127 7.59 -12.98 5.27
C TYR A 127 7.34 -14.24 6.10
N ASP A 128 6.25 -14.26 6.85
CA ASP A 128 5.92 -15.38 7.74
C ASP A 128 5.66 -16.66 6.96
N SER A 129 4.88 -16.58 5.89
CA SER A 129 4.59 -17.74 5.05
C SER A 129 5.82 -18.27 4.33
N SER A 130 6.67 -17.35 3.85
CA SER A 130 7.91 -17.73 3.19
C SER A 130 8.88 -18.39 4.18
N TYR A 131 9.01 -17.82 5.38
CA TYR A 131 9.84 -18.38 6.42
C TYR A 131 9.40 -19.80 6.79
N THR A 132 8.12 -19.97 7.05
CA THR A 132 7.54 -21.27 7.43
C THR A 132 7.70 -22.29 6.33
N ALA A 133 7.46 -21.91 5.07
CA ALA A 133 7.62 -22.79 3.93
C ALA A 133 9.06 -23.26 3.78
N ILE A 134 10.01 -22.36 3.94
CA ILE A 134 11.44 -22.71 3.86
C ILE A 134 11.85 -23.64 5.00
N GLU A 135 11.37 -23.36 6.22
CA GLU A 135 11.66 -24.24 7.37
C GLU A 135 11.09 -25.64 7.17
N ASN A 136 9.94 -25.75 6.51
CA ASN A 136 9.30 -27.04 6.22
C ASN A 136 9.71 -27.61 4.87
N ASN A 137 10.58 -26.93 4.15
CA ASN A 137 11.13 -27.35 2.86
C ASN A 137 10.03 -27.62 1.83
N VAL A 138 9.03 -26.70 1.78
CA VAL A 138 7.92 -26.77 0.83
C VAL A 138 7.80 -25.44 0.08
N PRO A 139 7.16 -25.43 -1.10
CA PRO A 139 6.95 -24.17 -1.83
C PRO A 139 6.02 -23.22 -1.08
N VAL A 140 6.24 -21.92 -1.28
CA VAL A 140 5.37 -20.88 -0.71
C VAL A 140 4.06 -20.86 -1.48
N ASN A 141 2.94 -20.82 -0.76
CA ASN A 141 1.61 -20.76 -1.33
C ASN A 141 0.93 -19.45 -0.97
N LEU A 142 0.77 -18.56 -1.96
CA LEU A 142 0.18 -17.24 -1.75
C LEU A 142 -1.31 -17.29 -1.40
N SER A 143 -2.03 -18.31 -1.81
CA SER A 143 -3.45 -18.41 -1.50
C SER A 143 -3.71 -18.50 0.00
N GLN A 144 -2.76 -19.02 0.76
CA GLN A 144 -2.87 -19.08 2.21
C GLN A 144 -2.75 -17.69 2.84
N LEU A 145 -2.04 -16.76 2.20
CA LEU A 145 -1.93 -15.38 2.68
C LEU A 145 -3.27 -14.70 2.70
N VAL A 146 -4.06 -14.87 1.64
CA VAL A 146 -5.39 -14.28 1.57
C VAL A 146 -6.29 -14.88 2.63
N LYS A 147 -6.22 -16.19 2.85
CA LYS A 147 -7.00 -16.87 3.90
C LYS A 147 -6.59 -16.40 5.29
N GLY A 148 -5.30 -16.25 5.53
CA GLY A 148 -4.79 -15.76 6.80
C GLY A 148 -5.11 -14.29 7.04
N GLN A 149 -5.35 -13.52 5.98
CA GLN A 149 -5.73 -12.12 6.03
C GLN A 149 -7.23 -11.93 5.91
N SER A 150 -7.97 -13.01 5.84
CA SER A 150 -9.41 -12.96 5.77
C SER A 150 -9.93 -12.07 6.88
N PRO A 151 -10.70 -11.03 6.57
CA PRO A 151 -11.09 -10.08 7.59
C PRO A 151 -11.94 -10.77 8.62
N VAL A 152 -11.39 -10.82 9.79
CA VAL A 152 -12.18 -11.10 10.96
C VAL A 152 -12.85 -9.81 11.28
N ALA A 153 -13.70 -9.39 10.45
CA ALA A 153 -14.39 -8.17 10.82
C ALA A 153 -15.27 -7.60 10.37
#